data_46d86ceb94a25e0c359006b559e53665
#
_entry.id   46d86ceb94a25e0c359006b559e53665
#
_cell.length_a   1.000
_cell.length_b   1.000
_cell.length_c   1.000
_cell.angle_alpha   90.00
_cell.angle_beta   90.00
_cell.angle_gamma   90.00
#
_symmetry.space_group_name_H-M   'P 1'
#
loop_
_entity.id
_entity.type
_entity.pdbx_description
1 polymer ?
#
loop_
_entity_poly.entity_id
_entity_poly.type
_entity_poly.pdbx_seq_one_letter_code
_entity_poly.pdbx_strand_id
1 'polypeptide(L)'
;MQVIWFKKDLRTEDHRPLFEAAKHGSCVCLYIYESELIQSAEYDTSHHDFINESLAELDQSLRELGSHLVLRVGEVTQVLGELHERHPIETLWSHEETGNGITYARDQRVKAWAKANQVQWKEYVQTGVVRCLKNRDGWSRARNQMMSKKIIAVPESIQAVTDLERGRLYDQHEFGLPKNEKSRLIAGGEKTAHQLLDSFLRNRGQHYSREMSSPVTAHDACSRLSASITWGCISVRQIVSALRQRQEDVRQAKKDGMPTGGWLSSLKSFDARLSWHCHFMQKLEDEPRIEFENMSRSYDGLRESDFSQERFEAWCVGHTGYPMIDACMRALRQHSWINFRMRAMLVSFSSYHLWLHWRQPAIYLAKHFLDFEPGIHFSQVQMQSGTTGINTVRIYSPIKQVKDQDPRGEFIKQYVPELAGVPDKHLPEPHKMSRDEQNQSGCWIGRDYPEPIVDHLTAYRAAKERIYAVRKQASTREEARRVVKKHGSRKGPTQPSRRTRQSAS
;
A
#
# COMPACT_ATOMS: atom_id res chain seq x y z
N MET A 1 13.88 -1.10 -33.35
CA MET A 1 12.51 -0.81 -32.83
C MET A 1 12.53 -0.14 -31.47
N GLN A 2 11.42 0.49 -31.06
CA GLN A 2 11.21 1.06 -29.72
C GLN A 2 10.47 0.02 -28.84
N VAL A 3 10.94 -0.23 -27.62
CA VAL A 3 10.25 -1.12 -26.67
C VAL A 3 9.76 -0.33 -25.48
N ILE A 4 8.45 -0.32 -25.24
CA ILE A 4 7.84 0.24 -24.05
C ILE A 4 7.63 -0.90 -23.06
N TRP A 5 8.40 -0.91 -21.99
CA TRP A 5 8.32 -1.93 -20.96
C TRP A 5 7.40 -1.48 -19.84
N PHE A 6 6.17 -2.00 -19.84
CA PHE A 6 5.20 -1.81 -18.77
C PHE A 6 5.55 -2.65 -17.55
N LYS A 7 5.43 -2.02 -16.37
CA LYS A 7 5.68 -2.66 -15.07
C LYS A 7 4.51 -2.37 -14.12
N LYS A 8 4.65 -1.40 -13.23
CA LYS A 8 3.62 -0.84 -12.36
C LYS A 8 3.09 0.49 -12.92
N ASP A 9 2.62 0.46 -14.17
CA ASP A 9 2.16 1.63 -14.91
C ASP A 9 1.13 1.26 -15.99
N LEU A 10 0.18 0.37 -15.63
CA LEU A 10 -0.79 -0.29 -16.52
C LEU A 10 -1.90 0.68 -16.96
N ARG A 11 -1.52 1.70 -17.74
CA ARG A 11 -2.40 2.75 -18.27
C ARG A 11 -1.85 3.35 -19.57
N THR A 12 -2.69 4.08 -20.28
CA THR A 12 -2.30 4.81 -21.51
C THR A 12 -2.19 6.31 -21.28
N GLU A 13 -3.02 6.91 -20.42
CA GLU A 13 -2.96 8.33 -20.09
C GLU A 13 -1.89 8.61 -19.03
N ASP A 14 -1.26 9.77 -19.10
CA ASP A 14 -0.15 10.17 -18.22
C ASP A 14 1.02 9.17 -18.23
N HIS A 15 1.26 8.55 -19.40
CA HIS A 15 2.28 7.55 -19.61
C HIS A 15 3.39 8.06 -20.53
N ARG A 16 4.40 8.71 -19.94
CA ARG A 16 5.45 9.38 -20.71
C ARG A 16 6.27 8.44 -21.60
N PRO A 17 6.70 7.24 -21.15
CA PRO A 17 7.38 6.29 -22.01
C PRO A 17 6.59 5.96 -23.29
N LEU A 18 5.30 5.70 -23.17
CA LEU A 18 4.42 5.40 -24.31
C LEU A 18 4.32 6.59 -25.27
N PHE A 19 4.06 7.80 -24.73
CA PHE A 19 3.91 9.01 -25.51
C PHE A 19 5.19 9.39 -26.26
N GLU A 20 6.36 9.26 -25.63
CA GLU A 20 7.63 9.58 -26.28
C GLU A 20 8.02 8.49 -27.28
N ALA A 21 7.89 7.21 -26.97
CA ALA A 21 8.23 6.11 -27.88
C ALA A 21 7.43 6.17 -29.18
N ALA A 22 6.12 6.47 -29.10
CA ALA A 22 5.24 6.58 -30.26
C ALA A 22 5.71 7.57 -31.33
N LYS A 23 6.59 8.53 -30.98
CA LYS A 23 7.16 9.52 -31.89
C LYS A 23 8.41 9.02 -32.63
N HIS A 24 8.97 7.86 -32.24
CA HIS A 24 10.28 7.41 -32.70
C HIS A 24 10.23 6.17 -33.62
N GLY A 25 9.05 5.79 -34.10
CA GLY A 25 8.87 4.68 -35.05
C GLY A 25 8.14 3.48 -34.46
N SER A 26 8.37 2.30 -35.03
CA SER A 26 7.63 1.09 -34.66
C SER A 26 7.91 0.65 -33.22
N CYS A 27 6.82 0.43 -32.48
CA CYS A 27 6.80 0.17 -31.05
C CYS A 27 6.35 -1.25 -30.72
N VAL A 28 6.94 -1.80 -29.67
CA VAL A 28 6.47 -2.99 -28.94
C VAL A 28 6.04 -2.55 -27.54
N CYS A 29 4.77 -2.72 -27.21
CA CYS A 29 4.23 -2.52 -25.88
C CYS A 29 4.38 -3.84 -25.10
N LEU A 30 5.42 -3.95 -24.29
CA LEU A 30 5.85 -5.21 -23.64
C LEU A 30 5.45 -5.25 -22.18
N TYR A 31 4.83 -6.35 -21.76
CA TYR A 31 4.71 -6.73 -20.35
C TYR A 31 5.31 -8.11 -20.13
N ILE A 32 6.06 -8.29 -19.06
CA ILE A 32 6.72 -9.54 -18.71
C ILE A 32 6.17 -10.04 -17.37
N TYR A 33 5.63 -11.26 -17.37
CA TYR A 33 5.35 -11.98 -16.15
C TYR A 33 6.67 -12.49 -15.57
N GLU A 34 7.18 -11.79 -14.59
CA GLU A 34 8.48 -12.05 -13.98
C GLU A 34 8.37 -13.19 -12.98
N SER A 35 8.88 -14.37 -13.31
CA SER A 35 8.77 -15.57 -12.45
C SER A 35 9.33 -15.34 -11.05
N GLU A 36 10.44 -14.59 -10.92
CA GLU A 36 11.05 -14.25 -9.63
C GLU A 36 10.11 -13.45 -8.71
N LEU A 37 9.34 -12.50 -9.27
CA LEU A 37 8.34 -11.73 -8.52
C LEU A 37 7.13 -12.58 -8.16
N ILE A 38 6.63 -13.37 -9.11
CA ILE A 38 5.43 -14.20 -8.90
C ILE A 38 5.68 -15.28 -7.85
N GLN A 39 6.90 -15.79 -7.75
CA GLN A 39 7.29 -16.78 -6.74
C GLN A 39 7.76 -16.17 -5.42
N SER A 40 7.77 -14.84 -5.30
CA SER A 40 8.15 -14.18 -4.04
C SER A 40 7.12 -14.42 -2.94
N ALA A 41 7.58 -14.33 -1.68
CA ALA A 41 6.73 -14.55 -0.52
C ALA A 41 5.63 -13.49 -0.34
N GLU A 42 5.78 -12.33 -0.97
CA GLU A 42 4.85 -11.22 -0.96
C GLU A 42 3.75 -11.31 -2.03
N TYR A 43 3.91 -12.20 -3.03
CA TYR A 43 2.96 -12.32 -4.13
C TYR A 43 1.78 -13.23 -3.80
N ASP A 44 0.62 -12.89 -4.33
CA ASP A 44 -0.63 -13.63 -4.14
C ASP A 44 -1.45 -13.70 -5.43
N THR A 45 -2.28 -14.71 -5.55
CA THR A 45 -3.18 -14.87 -6.70
C THR A 45 -4.09 -13.66 -6.93
N SER A 46 -4.47 -12.95 -5.86
CA SER A 46 -5.29 -11.74 -5.99
C SER A 46 -4.53 -10.60 -6.72
N HIS A 47 -3.19 -10.52 -6.57
CA HIS A 47 -2.36 -9.61 -7.35
C HIS A 47 -2.37 -10.00 -8.82
N HIS A 48 -2.21 -11.31 -9.10
CA HIS A 48 -2.18 -11.86 -10.45
C HIS A 48 -3.48 -11.56 -11.21
N ASP A 49 -4.62 -11.81 -10.60
CA ASP A 49 -5.93 -11.52 -11.19
C ASP A 49 -6.13 -10.03 -11.49
N PHE A 50 -5.76 -9.15 -10.54
CA PHE A 50 -5.86 -7.71 -10.74
C PHE A 50 -4.96 -7.22 -11.88
N ILE A 51 -3.75 -7.79 -11.99
CA ILE A 51 -2.82 -7.51 -13.08
C ILE A 51 -3.45 -7.97 -14.41
N ASN A 52 -3.96 -9.20 -14.50
CA ASN A 52 -4.55 -9.73 -15.72
C ASN A 52 -5.75 -8.92 -16.20
N GLU A 53 -6.64 -8.50 -15.29
CA GLU A 53 -7.73 -7.58 -15.63
C GLU A 53 -7.22 -6.25 -16.18
N SER A 54 -6.17 -5.70 -15.56
CA SER A 54 -5.56 -4.44 -15.99
C SER A 54 -4.86 -4.58 -17.34
N LEU A 55 -4.19 -5.71 -17.60
CA LEU A 55 -3.54 -5.99 -18.89
C LEU A 55 -4.56 -6.20 -20.01
N ALA A 56 -5.69 -6.87 -19.74
CA ALA A 56 -6.75 -7.05 -20.71
C ALA A 56 -7.32 -5.70 -21.16
N GLU A 57 -7.56 -4.76 -20.23
CA GLU A 57 -8.04 -3.43 -20.55
C GLU A 57 -6.97 -2.59 -21.26
N LEU A 58 -5.71 -2.69 -20.82
CA LEU A 58 -4.59 -2.02 -21.47
C LEU A 58 -4.40 -2.49 -22.92
N ASP A 59 -4.49 -3.80 -23.19
CA ASP A 59 -4.42 -4.32 -24.56
C ASP A 59 -5.55 -3.78 -25.44
N GLN A 60 -6.77 -3.68 -24.91
CA GLN A 60 -7.88 -3.06 -25.63
C GLN A 60 -7.58 -1.59 -25.96
N SER A 61 -7.11 -0.81 -24.98
CA SER A 61 -6.77 0.61 -25.20
C SER A 61 -5.62 0.78 -26.20
N LEU A 62 -4.63 -0.10 -26.18
CA LEU A 62 -3.52 -0.08 -27.16
C LEU A 62 -3.99 -0.45 -28.58
N ARG A 63 -4.99 -1.33 -28.72
CA ARG A 63 -5.59 -1.65 -30.04
C ARG A 63 -6.33 -0.46 -30.66
N GLU A 64 -6.98 0.33 -29.81
CA GLU A 64 -7.63 1.58 -30.26
C GLU A 64 -6.61 2.60 -30.80
N LEU A 65 -5.34 2.48 -30.37
CA LEU A 65 -4.22 3.33 -30.81
C LEU A 65 -3.43 2.72 -31.99
N GLY A 66 -3.86 1.56 -32.53
CA GLY A 66 -3.17 0.89 -33.64
C GLY A 66 -2.04 -0.06 -33.24
N SER A 67 -1.93 -0.39 -31.93
CA SER A 67 -0.92 -1.31 -31.40
C SER A 67 -1.57 -2.45 -30.63
N HIS A 68 -0.78 -3.21 -29.87
CA HIS A 68 -1.26 -4.26 -28.97
C HIS A 68 -0.22 -4.55 -27.90
N LEU A 69 -0.65 -5.21 -26.84
CA LEU A 69 0.24 -5.68 -25.79
C LEU A 69 0.95 -6.96 -26.22
N VAL A 70 2.26 -7.02 -26.03
CA VAL A 70 3.09 -8.20 -26.20
C VAL A 70 3.39 -8.77 -24.82
N LEU A 71 2.96 -10.02 -24.58
CA LEU A 71 3.07 -10.69 -23.29
C LEU A 71 4.14 -11.76 -23.33
N ARG A 72 5.05 -11.76 -22.35
CA ARG A 72 6.12 -12.75 -22.18
C ARG A 72 6.19 -13.22 -20.74
N VAL A 73 6.79 -14.38 -20.55
CA VAL A 73 7.10 -14.96 -19.23
C VAL A 73 8.60 -15.19 -19.16
N GLY A 74 9.20 -14.84 -18.06
CA GLY A 74 10.61 -15.19 -17.82
C GLY A 74 11.41 -14.12 -17.08
N GLU A 75 12.72 -14.25 -17.13
CA GLU A 75 13.67 -13.26 -16.67
C GLU A 75 13.78 -12.13 -17.69
N VAL A 76 13.77 -10.89 -17.22
CA VAL A 76 13.60 -9.70 -18.08
C VAL A 76 14.74 -9.58 -19.11
N THR A 77 15.99 -9.80 -18.70
CA THR A 77 17.13 -9.65 -19.63
C THR A 77 17.18 -10.76 -20.68
N GLN A 78 16.69 -11.95 -20.33
CA GLN A 78 16.53 -13.04 -21.30
C GLN A 78 15.47 -12.68 -22.34
N VAL A 79 14.29 -12.25 -21.90
CA VAL A 79 13.19 -11.83 -22.81
C VAL A 79 13.62 -10.69 -23.71
N LEU A 80 14.30 -9.68 -23.16
CA LEU A 80 14.82 -8.55 -23.95
C LEU A 80 15.91 -9.02 -24.95
N GLY A 81 16.75 -9.99 -24.57
CA GLY A 81 17.76 -10.58 -25.44
C GLY A 81 17.13 -11.29 -26.63
N GLU A 82 16.16 -12.18 -26.38
CA GLU A 82 15.42 -12.91 -27.43
C GLU A 82 14.69 -11.95 -28.41
N LEU A 83 14.13 -10.87 -27.88
CA LEU A 83 13.51 -9.83 -28.70
C LEU A 83 14.55 -9.07 -29.51
N HIS A 84 15.70 -8.73 -28.93
CA HIS A 84 16.77 -7.96 -29.57
C HIS A 84 17.44 -8.74 -30.73
N GLU A 85 17.62 -10.05 -30.57
CA GLU A 85 18.17 -10.92 -31.59
C GLU A 85 17.29 -10.99 -32.85
N ARG A 86 15.96 -11.00 -32.69
CA ARG A 86 15.00 -11.05 -33.80
C ARG A 86 14.73 -9.68 -34.39
N HIS A 87 14.58 -8.68 -33.54
CA HIS A 87 14.24 -7.30 -33.89
C HIS A 87 15.13 -6.35 -33.09
N PRO A 88 16.21 -5.81 -33.65
CA PRO A 88 17.12 -4.94 -32.90
C PRO A 88 16.41 -3.83 -32.16
N ILE A 89 16.55 -3.82 -30.85
CA ILE A 89 16.00 -2.80 -29.95
C ILE A 89 16.94 -1.59 -30.00
N GLU A 90 16.42 -0.44 -30.36
CA GLU A 90 17.15 0.84 -30.37
C GLU A 90 17.04 1.51 -28.99
N THR A 91 15.81 1.63 -28.49
CA THR A 91 15.53 2.24 -27.20
C THR A 91 14.54 1.42 -26.39
N LEU A 92 14.88 1.19 -25.13
CA LEU A 92 13.99 0.68 -24.10
C LEU A 92 13.43 1.85 -23.30
N TRP A 93 12.11 1.96 -23.22
CA TRP A 93 11.39 3.02 -22.54
C TRP A 93 10.63 2.46 -21.35
N SER A 94 10.79 3.04 -20.17
CA SER A 94 10.02 2.65 -18.99
C SER A 94 9.85 3.80 -18.01
N HIS A 95 8.96 3.63 -17.04
CA HIS A 95 8.99 4.48 -15.85
C HIS A 95 10.02 3.96 -14.85
N GLU A 96 10.55 4.89 -14.04
CA GLU A 96 11.29 4.55 -12.82
C GLU A 96 10.36 3.79 -11.86
N GLU A 97 10.89 2.76 -11.23
CA GLU A 97 10.20 1.99 -10.20
C GLU A 97 10.97 2.08 -8.88
N THR A 98 10.25 2.30 -7.78
CA THR A 98 10.75 2.16 -6.42
C THR A 98 10.08 0.94 -5.81
N GLY A 99 10.61 -0.23 -6.11
CA GLY A 99 10.07 -1.52 -5.66
C GLY A 99 10.86 -2.14 -4.52
N ASN A 100 10.74 -3.46 -4.38
CA ASN A 100 11.50 -4.27 -3.41
C ASN A 100 12.90 -4.65 -3.93
N GLY A 101 13.65 -5.41 -3.14
CA GLY A 101 15.00 -5.86 -3.49
C GLY A 101 15.06 -6.64 -4.80
N ILE A 102 14.01 -7.43 -5.13
CA ILE A 102 13.92 -8.21 -6.36
C ILE A 102 13.87 -7.26 -7.58
N THR A 103 12.97 -6.28 -7.57
CA THR A 103 12.82 -5.34 -8.69
C THR A 103 14.04 -4.43 -8.82
N TYR A 104 14.67 -4.06 -7.72
CA TYR A 104 15.92 -3.31 -7.75
C TYR A 104 17.07 -4.10 -8.39
N ALA A 105 17.25 -5.37 -8.01
CA ALA A 105 18.26 -6.26 -8.61
C ALA A 105 17.97 -6.49 -10.09
N ARG A 106 16.71 -6.69 -10.47
CA ARG A 106 16.28 -6.78 -11.87
C ARG A 106 16.69 -5.54 -12.67
N ASP A 107 16.39 -4.34 -12.17
CA ASP A 107 16.73 -3.09 -12.88
C ASP A 107 18.25 -2.92 -13.06
N GLN A 108 19.07 -3.39 -12.11
CA GLN A 108 20.53 -3.42 -12.27
C GLN A 108 20.95 -4.39 -13.39
N ARG A 109 20.33 -5.58 -13.50
CA ARG A 109 20.59 -6.53 -14.60
C ARG A 109 20.21 -5.93 -15.94
N VAL A 110 19.02 -5.32 -16.03
CA VAL A 110 18.55 -4.66 -17.28
C VAL A 110 19.50 -3.52 -17.69
N LYS A 111 19.97 -2.72 -16.73
CA LYS A 111 20.94 -1.65 -17.01
C LYS A 111 22.26 -2.20 -17.57
N ALA A 112 22.76 -3.29 -17.01
CA ALA A 112 23.97 -3.95 -17.50
C ALA A 112 23.76 -4.54 -18.90
N TRP A 113 22.63 -5.22 -19.12
CA TRP A 113 22.24 -5.78 -20.41
C TRP A 113 22.12 -4.68 -21.50
N ALA A 114 21.41 -3.61 -21.22
CA ALA A 114 21.22 -2.50 -22.15
C ALA A 114 22.57 -1.88 -22.59
N LYS A 115 23.48 -1.71 -21.61
CA LYS A 115 24.84 -1.22 -21.90
C LYS A 115 25.62 -2.19 -22.80
N ALA A 116 25.57 -3.50 -22.51
CA ALA A 116 26.30 -4.52 -23.27
C ALA A 116 25.78 -4.64 -24.72
N ASN A 117 24.50 -4.43 -24.95
CA ASN A 117 23.86 -4.54 -26.28
C ASN A 117 23.69 -3.17 -26.97
N GLN A 118 24.28 -2.09 -26.45
CA GLN A 118 24.19 -0.74 -27.00
C GLN A 118 22.75 -0.21 -27.13
N VAL A 119 21.83 -0.72 -26.30
CA VAL A 119 20.44 -0.26 -26.21
C VAL A 119 20.35 0.96 -25.32
N GLN A 120 19.72 2.01 -25.80
CA GLN A 120 19.46 3.19 -24.99
C GLN A 120 18.28 2.93 -24.04
N TRP A 121 18.52 2.83 -22.71
CA TRP A 121 17.43 2.72 -21.74
C TRP A 121 17.05 4.10 -21.21
N LYS A 122 15.82 4.54 -21.50
CA LYS A 122 15.23 5.81 -21.06
C LYS A 122 14.18 5.58 -19.99
N GLU A 123 14.49 5.98 -18.77
CA GLU A 123 13.56 5.93 -17.65
C GLU A 123 12.95 7.29 -17.37
N TYR A 124 11.66 7.33 -17.06
CA TYR A 124 10.92 8.54 -16.72
C TYR A 124 10.30 8.48 -15.33
N VAL A 125 10.37 9.58 -14.60
CA VAL A 125 9.74 9.73 -13.29
C VAL A 125 8.22 9.74 -13.43
N GLN A 126 7.52 8.89 -12.66
CA GLN A 126 6.05 8.87 -12.62
C GLN A 126 5.46 9.33 -11.28
N THR A 127 6.26 9.35 -10.21
CA THR A 127 5.81 9.68 -8.84
C THR A 127 6.55 10.92 -8.30
N GLY A 128 6.33 11.25 -7.03
CA GLY A 128 7.09 12.30 -6.35
C GLY A 128 8.37 11.80 -5.67
N VAL A 129 8.84 10.60 -6.04
CA VAL A 129 10.12 10.04 -5.59
C VAL A 129 11.24 10.66 -6.42
N VAL A 130 12.38 10.90 -5.78
CA VAL A 130 13.59 11.44 -6.41
C VAL A 130 14.72 10.46 -6.16
N ARG A 131 15.23 9.83 -7.22
CA ARG A 131 16.36 8.90 -7.13
C ARG A 131 17.65 9.62 -6.76
N CYS A 132 18.54 8.95 -6.04
CA CYS A 132 19.84 9.47 -5.61
C CYS A 132 19.75 10.79 -4.82
N LEU A 133 18.71 10.96 -4.00
CA LEU A 133 18.48 12.16 -3.22
C LEU A 133 19.56 12.32 -2.15
N LYS A 134 20.33 13.40 -2.21
CA LYS A 134 21.43 13.66 -1.24
C LYS A 134 20.91 13.93 0.17
N ASN A 135 19.79 14.64 0.28
CA ASN A 135 19.11 14.93 1.53
C ASN A 135 17.63 15.27 1.27
N ARG A 136 16.83 15.33 2.33
CA ARG A 136 15.38 15.62 2.23
C ARG A 136 15.03 17.10 2.08
N ASP A 137 16.03 17.99 2.06
CA ASP A 137 15.78 19.42 1.95
C ASP A 137 15.28 19.73 0.53
N GLY A 138 14.20 20.49 0.45
CA GLY A 138 13.56 20.79 -0.83
C GLY A 138 12.75 19.65 -1.48
N TRP A 139 12.78 18.42 -0.96
CA TRP A 139 12.04 17.29 -1.55
C TRP A 139 10.54 17.60 -1.72
N SER A 140 9.90 18.19 -0.71
CA SER A 140 8.47 18.54 -0.81
C SER A 140 8.19 19.52 -1.96
N ARG A 141 9.13 20.44 -2.24
CA ARG A 141 9.03 21.35 -3.39
C ARG A 141 9.14 20.59 -4.71
N ALA A 142 10.14 19.71 -4.84
CA ALA A 142 10.34 18.88 -6.03
C ALA A 142 9.12 18.00 -6.30
N ARG A 143 8.60 17.33 -5.26
CA ARG A 143 7.35 16.54 -5.33
C ARG A 143 6.18 17.41 -5.82
N ASN A 144 5.97 18.59 -5.24
CA ASN A 144 4.86 19.45 -5.61
C ASN A 144 4.99 20.00 -7.04
N GLN A 145 6.21 20.30 -7.49
CA GLN A 145 6.48 20.65 -8.89
C GLN A 145 6.14 19.51 -9.83
N MET A 146 6.53 18.26 -9.47
CA MET A 146 6.17 17.08 -10.26
C MET A 146 4.65 16.90 -10.37
N MET A 147 3.93 17.03 -9.23
CA MET A 147 2.46 16.90 -9.20
C MET A 147 1.72 18.06 -9.88
N SER A 148 2.40 19.15 -10.25
CA SER A 148 1.80 20.29 -10.95
C SER A 148 2.10 20.29 -12.46
N LYS A 149 2.87 19.32 -12.97
CA LYS A 149 3.10 19.19 -14.40
C LYS A 149 1.82 18.80 -15.11
N LYS A 150 1.65 19.26 -16.35
CA LYS A 150 0.52 18.90 -17.20
C LYS A 150 0.45 17.36 -17.35
N ILE A 151 -0.75 16.82 -17.30
CA ILE A 151 -1.02 15.42 -17.61
C ILE A 151 -0.62 15.16 -19.07
N ILE A 152 0.06 14.05 -19.30
CA ILE A 152 0.51 13.64 -20.62
C ILE A 152 -0.67 12.99 -21.34
N ALA A 153 -1.02 13.52 -22.48
CA ALA A 153 -2.09 12.97 -23.29
C ALA A 153 -1.73 11.56 -23.82
N VAL A 154 -2.73 10.77 -24.10
CA VAL A 154 -2.60 9.53 -24.85
C VAL A 154 -2.02 9.89 -26.24
N PRO A 155 -1.08 9.11 -26.81
CA PRO A 155 -0.62 9.35 -28.19
C PRO A 155 -1.77 9.13 -29.17
N GLU A 156 -1.80 9.85 -30.29
CA GLU A 156 -2.87 9.74 -31.31
C GLU A 156 -2.87 8.38 -31.98
N SER A 157 -1.70 7.81 -32.19
CA SER A 157 -1.52 6.47 -32.76
C SER A 157 -0.16 5.88 -32.36
N ILE A 158 -0.06 4.56 -32.44
CA ILE A 158 1.18 3.81 -32.20
C ILE A 158 1.40 2.87 -33.39
N GLN A 159 2.52 3.00 -34.04
CA GLN A 159 2.91 2.06 -35.10
C GLN A 159 3.39 0.76 -34.46
N ALA A 160 2.65 -0.32 -34.59
CA ALA A 160 3.05 -1.63 -34.07
C ALA A 160 4.13 -2.29 -34.94
N VAL A 161 4.95 -3.14 -34.33
CA VAL A 161 5.77 -4.13 -35.03
C VAL A 161 4.85 -5.29 -35.46
N THR A 162 4.82 -5.63 -36.75
CA THR A 162 3.78 -6.49 -37.34
C THR A 162 4.03 -8.00 -37.23
N ASP A 163 5.28 -8.43 -37.20
CA ASP A 163 5.68 -9.84 -37.25
C ASP A 163 6.13 -10.39 -35.89
N LEU A 164 5.61 -9.82 -34.84
CA LEU A 164 5.87 -10.23 -33.46
C LEU A 164 4.65 -10.93 -32.85
N GLU A 165 4.85 -12.16 -32.37
CA GLU A 165 3.82 -12.90 -31.66
C GLU A 165 3.37 -12.13 -30.39
N ARG A 166 2.06 -11.98 -30.21
CA ARG A 166 1.48 -11.20 -29.07
C ARG A 166 1.64 -11.89 -27.73
N GLY A 167 1.61 -13.23 -27.71
CA GLY A 167 1.43 -14.01 -26.50
C GLY A 167 -0.03 -13.96 -26.03
N ARG A 168 -0.27 -14.35 -24.79
CA ARG A 168 -1.60 -14.39 -24.18
C ARG A 168 -1.52 -13.99 -22.71
N LEU A 169 -2.67 -13.75 -22.08
CA LEU A 169 -2.75 -13.70 -20.63
C LEU A 169 -2.47 -15.09 -20.05
N TYR A 170 -1.63 -15.17 -19.07
CA TYR A 170 -1.27 -16.41 -18.38
C TYR A 170 -2.12 -16.58 -17.14
N ASP A 171 -2.63 -17.79 -16.94
CA ASP A 171 -3.42 -18.15 -15.77
C ASP A 171 -2.53 -18.37 -14.53
N GLN A 172 -3.06 -18.14 -13.35
CA GLN A 172 -2.33 -18.34 -12.09
C GLN A 172 -1.79 -19.76 -11.92
N HIS A 173 -2.48 -20.78 -12.44
CA HIS A 173 -2.04 -22.18 -12.37
C HIS A 173 -0.73 -22.44 -13.12
N GLU A 174 -0.45 -21.69 -14.16
CA GLU A 174 0.79 -21.80 -14.93
C GLU A 174 2.04 -21.39 -14.13
N PHE A 175 1.83 -20.62 -13.07
CA PHE A 175 2.86 -20.22 -12.12
C PHE A 175 2.83 -21.02 -10.80
N GLY A 176 1.99 -22.07 -10.72
CA GLY A 176 1.82 -22.83 -9.48
C GLY A 176 1.11 -22.10 -8.36
N LEU A 177 0.42 -21.00 -8.67
CA LEU A 177 -0.37 -20.26 -7.69
C LEU A 177 -1.72 -20.99 -7.45
N PRO A 178 -2.26 -20.95 -6.22
CA PRO A 178 -3.56 -21.54 -5.94
C PRO A 178 -4.68 -20.75 -6.61
N LYS A 179 -5.85 -21.38 -6.76
CA LYS A 179 -7.05 -20.66 -7.19
C LYS A 179 -7.38 -19.54 -6.22
N ASN A 180 -7.74 -18.38 -6.76
CA ASN A 180 -8.19 -17.26 -5.94
C ASN A 180 -9.63 -17.50 -5.44
N GLU A 181 -9.77 -17.67 -4.14
CA GLU A 181 -11.08 -17.83 -3.47
C GLU A 181 -11.57 -16.53 -2.84
N LYS A 182 -10.82 -15.44 -2.98
CA LYS A 182 -11.14 -14.16 -2.36
C LYS A 182 -12.23 -13.40 -3.14
N SER A 183 -13.16 -12.82 -2.39
CA SER A 183 -14.15 -11.89 -2.94
C SER A 183 -13.53 -10.51 -3.09
N ARG A 184 -12.92 -10.24 -4.24
CA ARG A 184 -12.27 -8.95 -4.48
C ARG A 184 -13.29 -7.80 -4.53
N LEU A 185 -12.97 -6.73 -3.82
CA LEU A 185 -13.80 -5.52 -3.76
C LEU A 185 -13.50 -4.52 -4.88
N ILE A 186 -12.38 -4.70 -5.59
CA ILE A 186 -11.86 -3.74 -6.57
C ILE A 186 -11.36 -4.53 -7.78
N ALA A 187 -11.86 -4.21 -8.95
CA ALA A 187 -11.36 -4.74 -10.22
C ALA A 187 -10.17 -3.93 -10.74
N GLY A 188 -9.34 -4.57 -11.59
CA GLY A 188 -8.24 -3.91 -12.29
C GLY A 188 -8.72 -3.00 -13.42
N GLY A 189 -7.80 -2.20 -13.97
CA GLY A 189 -8.01 -1.38 -15.16
C GLY A 189 -8.02 0.12 -14.92
N GLU A 190 -7.66 0.87 -15.98
CA GLU A 190 -7.58 2.33 -16.00
C GLU A 190 -8.96 2.98 -15.88
N LYS A 191 -9.97 2.44 -16.62
CA LYS A 191 -11.37 2.93 -16.57
C LYS A 191 -11.98 2.78 -15.19
N THR A 192 -11.78 1.60 -14.55
CA THR A 192 -12.21 1.36 -13.17
C THR A 192 -11.58 2.36 -12.21
N ALA A 193 -10.29 2.64 -12.34
CA ALA A 193 -9.58 3.61 -11.50
C ALA A 193 -10.16 5.03 -11.63
N HIS A 194 -10.47 5.47 -12.85
CA HIS A 194 -11.13 6.77 -13.10
C HIS A 194 -12.55 6.82 -12.53
N GLN A 195 -13.34 5.76 -12.67
CA GLN A 195 -14.69 5.68 -12.07
C GLN A 195 -14.65 5.76 -10.54
N LEU A 196 -13.69 5.07 -9.91
CA LEU A 196 -13.47 5.14 -8.46
C LEU A 196 -13.07 6.55 -8.00
N LEU A 197 -12.20 7.23 -8.77
CA LEU A 197 -11.78 8.60 -8.48
C LEU A 197 -12.96 9.56 -8.60
N ASP A 198 -13.72 9.52 -9.68
CA ASP A 198 -14.88 10.40 -9.90
C ASP A 198 -15.94 10.21 -8.82
N SER A 199 -16.32 8.95 -8.56
CA SER A 199 -17.25 8.59 -7.49
C SER A 199 -16.80 9.10 -6.12
N PHE A 200 -15.50 9.01 -5.80
CA PHE A 200 -14.96 9.52 -4.55
C PHE A 200 -15.01 11.05 -4.49
N LEU A 201 -14.57 11.74 -5.54
CA LEU A 201 -14.49 13.20 -5.55
C LEU A 201 -15.87 13.89 -5.61
N ARG A 202 -16.89 13.22 -6.14
CA ARG A 202 -18.24 13.82 -6.33
C ARG A 202 -19.28 13.34 -5.32
N ASN A 203 -19.16 12.09 -4.82
CA ASN A 203 -20.20 11.46 -4.00
C ASN A 203 -19.64 10.93 -2.66
N ARG A 204 -18.89 9.83 -2.68
CA ARG A 204 -18.52 9.06 -1.51
C ARG A 204 -17.57 9.77 -0.54
N GLY A 205 -16.69 10.63 -1.04
CA GLY A 205 -15.62 11.24 -0.27
C GLY A 205 -16.04 12.39 0.65
N GLN A 206 -17.30 12.81 0.65
CA GLN A 206 -17.74 13.98 1.44
C GLN A 206 -17.44 13.84 2.94
N HIS A 207 -17.58 12.63 3.48
CA HIS A 207 -17.38 12.33 4.89
C HIS A 207 -16.07 11.62 5.19
N TYR A 208 -15.18 11.47 4.21
CA TYR A 208 -13.91 10.75 4.30
C TYR A 208 -13.11 11.07 5.56
N SER A 209 -12.99 12.36 5.93
CA SER A 209 -12.20 12.77 7.09
C SER A 209 -12.70 12.20 8.42
N ARG A 210 -13.97 11.86 8.53
CA ARG A 210 -14.60 11.30 9.74
C ARG A 210 -14.72 9.77 9.66
N GLU A 211 -15.03 9.24 8.50
CA GLU A 211 -15.43 7.85 8.29
C GLU A 211 -14.29 6.92 7.90
N MET A 212 -13.14 7.44 7.46
CA MET A 212 -11.98 6.63 7.03
C MET A 212 -11.37 5.75 8.12
N SER A 213 -11.72 5.96 9.39
CA SER A 213 -11.10 5.24 10.51
C SER A 213 -11.86 3.99 10.93
N SER A 214 -13.18 3.99 10.84
CA SER A 214 -14.01 2.82 11.19
C SER A 214 -14.00 1.79 10.05
N PRO A 215 -13.85 0.49 10.33
CA PRO A 215 -13.96 -0.54 9.31
C PRO A 215 -15.36 -0.68 8.74
N VAL A 216 -16.40 -0.23 9.48
CA VAL A 216 -17.80 -0.24 9.04
C VAL A 216 -18.02 0.74 7.89
N THR A 217 -17.49 1.96 7.99
CA THR A 217 -17.76 3.04 7.04
C THR A 217 -16.67 3.26 6.01
N ALA A 218 -15.44 2.81 6.30
CA ALA A 218 -14.26 3.12 5.48
C ALA A 218 -14.36 2.56 4.06
N HIS A 219 -15.03 1.40 3.85
CA HIS A 219 -15.17 0.84 2.51
C HIS A 219 -15.87 1.81 1.56
N ASP A 220 -16.91 2.49 2.01
CA ASP A 220 -17.66 3.43 1.19
C ASP A 220 -17.07 4.83 1.18
N ALA A 221 -16.54 5.29 2.31
CA ALA A 221 -16.01 6.64 2.44
C ALA A 221 -14.59 6.81 1.88
N CYS A 222 -13.77 5.74 1.77
CA CYS A 222 -12.43 5.83 1.21
C CYS A 222 -12.43 5.81 -0.33
N SER A 223 -11.36 6.33 -0.93
CA SER A 223 -11.22 6.38 -2.39
C SER A 223 -11.14 5.00 -3.04
N ARG A 224 -10.58 4.01 -2.35
CA ARG A 224 -10.30 2.65 -2.86
C ARG A 224 -9.31 2.61 -4.03
N LEU A 225 -8.55 3.69 -4.24
CA LEU A 225 -7.59 3.81 -5.34
C LEU A 225 -6.23 3.17 -5.07
N SER A 226 -5.99 2.65 -3.86
CA SER A 226 -4.66 2.17 -3.47
C SER A 226 -4.11 1.07 -4.38
N ALA A 227 -4.92 0.08 -4.75
CA ALA A 227 -4.52 -0.96 -5.70
C ALA A 227 -4.26 -0.38 -7.09
N SER A 228 -5.15 0.48 -7.59
CA SER A 228 -4.98 1.13 -8.91
C SER A 228 -3.73 2.01 -8.98
N ILE A 229 -3.34 2.63 -7.85
CA ILE A 229 -2.08 3.40 -7.75
C ILE A 229 -0.88 2.45 -7.75
N THR A 230 -0.93 1.37 -6.97
CA THR A 230 0.15 0.39 -6.86
C THR A 230 0.48 -0.26 -8.19
N TRP A 231 -0.54 -0.67 -8.95
CA TRP A 231 -0.36 -1.31 -10.26
C TRP A 231 -0.36 -0.31 -11.43
N GLY A 232 -0.47 0.98 -11.09
CA GLY A 232 -0.30 2.07 -12.05
C GLY A 232 -1.42 2.24 -13.06
N CYS A 233 -2.63 1.72 -12.77
CA CYS A 233 -3.83 1.96 -13.58
C CYS A 233 -4.26 3.44 -13.57
N ILE A 234 -3.77 4.22 -12.59
CA ILE A 234 -3.92 5.68 -12.52
C ILE A 234 -2.68 6.29 -11.89
N SER A 235 -2.21 7.40 -12.42
CA SER A 235 -1.06 8.09 -11.84
C SER A 235 -1.45 8.94 -10.62
N VAL A 236 -0.53 9.11 -9.69
CA VAL A 236 -0.73 10.06 -8.57
C VAL A 236 -0.94 11.48 -9.07
N ARG A 237 -0.37 11.86 -10.23
CA ARG A 237 -0.55 13.19 -10.84
C ARG A 237 -1.98 13.40 -11.33
N GLN A 238 -2.58 12.41 -12.00
CA GLN A 238 -4.00 12.44 -12.42
C GLN A 238 -4.91 12.66 -11.21
N ILE A 239 -4.68 11.91 -10.14
CA ILE A 239 -5.46 12.03 -8.90
C ILE A 239 -5.29 13.43 -8.27
N VAL A 240 -4.06 13.93 -8.17
CA VAL A 240 -3.78 15.27 -7.61
C VAL A 240 -4.37 16.38 -8.48
N SER A 241 -4.34 16.24 -9.81
CA SER A 241 -4.94 17.19 -10.75
C SER A 241 -6.46 17.27 -10.56
N ALA A 242 -7.13 16.12 -10.58
CA ALA A 242 -8.59 16.03 -10.37
C ALA A 242 -9.00 16.53 -8.96
N LEU A 243 -8.22 16.18 -7.94
CA LEU A 243 -8.45 16.64 -6.58
C LEU A 243 -8.35 18.18 -6.46
N ARG A 244 -7.36 18.81 -7.08
CA ARG A 244 -7.19 20.27 -7.07
C ARG A 244 -8.33 20.96 -7.76
N GLN A 245 -8.76 20.45 -8.91
CA GLN A 245 -9.94 20.98 -9.61
C GLN A 245 -11.16 20.88 -8.69
N ARG A 246 -11.43 19.72 -8.10
CA ARG A 246 -12.56 19.56 -7.18
C ARG A 246 -12.48 20.48 -5.96
N GLN A 247 -11.29 20.71 -5.41
CA GLN A 247 -11.09 21.65 -4.31
C GLN A 247 -11.45 23.08 -4.72
N GLU A 248 -11.14 23.49 -5.94
CA GLU A 248 -11.51 24.82 -6.44
C GLU A 248 -13.00 24.95 -6.68
N ASP A 249 -13.64 23.93 -7.29
CA ASP A 249 -15.10 23.88 -7.49
C ASP A 249 -15.85 24.04 -6.15
N VAL A 250 -15.41 23.30 -5.11
CA VAL A 250 -16.01 23.38 -3.77
C VAL A 250 -15.76 24.75 -3.10
N ARG A 251 -14.58 25.36 -3.32
CA ARG A 251 -14.31 26.72 -2.80
C ARG A 251 -15.18 27.76 -3.49
N GLN A 252 -15.37 27.61 -4.80
CA GLN A 252 -16.25 28.51 -5.57
C GLN A 252 -17.70 28.37 -5.11
N ALA A 253 -18.22 27.13 -5.00
CA ALA A 253 -19.57 26.88 -4.48
C ALA A 253 -19.78 27.51 -3.08
N LYS A 254 -18.76 27.44 -2.22
CA LYS A 254 -18.80 28.12 -0.91
C LYS A 254 -18.86 29.64 -1.01
N LYS A 255 -18.13 30.25 -1.96
CA LYS A 255 -18.19 31.71 -2.20
C LYS A 255 -19.58 32.13 -2.72
N ASP A 256 -20.20 31.27 -3.51
CA ASP A 256 -21.54 31.47 -4.07
C ASP A 256 -22.67 31.16 -3.07
N GLY A 257 -22.33 30.94 -1.79
CA GLY A 257 -23.30 30.68 -0.73
C GLY A 257 -23.88 29.24 -0.72
N MET A 258 -23.35 28.35 -1.53
CA MET A 258 -23.83 26.96 -1.60
C MET A 258 -23.31 26.11 -0.43
N PRO A 259 -24.10 25.16 0.10
CA PRO A 259 -23.67 24.28 1.16
C PRO A 259 -22.59 23.32 0.65
N THR A 260 -21.43 23.30 1.32
CA THR A 260 -20.31 22.44 0.95
C THR A 260 -20.09 21.23 1.87
N GLY A 261 -20.88 21.09 2.93
CA GLY A 261 -20.78 19.96 3.88
C GLY A 261 -19.36 19.70 4.37
N GLY A 262 -18.98 18.42 4.38
CA GLY A 262 -17.63 17.97 4.82
C GLY A 262 -16.55 18.03 3.76
N TRP A 263 -16.83 18.47 2.54
CA TRP A 263 -15.91 18.36 1.40
C TRP A 263 -14.55 18.97 1.62
N LEU A 264 -14.47 20.23 2.08
CA LEU A 264 -13.16 20.90 2.21
C LEU A 264 -12.21 20.17 3.17
N SER A 265 -12.72 19.66 4.29
CA SER A 265 -11.90 18.89 5.25
C SER A 265 -11.50 17.54 4.69
N SER A 266 -12.40 16.85 4.01
CA SER A 266 -12.17 15.53 3.41
C SER A 266 -11.17 15.59 2.26
N LEU A 267 -11.32 16.53 1.32
CA LEU A 267 -10.37 16.72 0.22
C LEU A 267 -8.97 17.13 0.72
N LYS A 268 -8.89 17.99 1.77
CA LYS A 268 -7.61 18.31 2.40
C LYS A 268 -6.97 17.10 3.09
N SER A 269 -7.77 16.26 3.74
CA SER A 269 -7.28 15.04 4.37
C SER A 269 -6.76 14.06 3.32
N PHE A 270 -7.45 13.93 2.17
CA PHE A 270 -7.03 13.05 1.08
C PHE A 270 -5.73 13.53 0.42
N ASP A 271 -5.59 14.83 0.15
CA ASP A 271 -4.34 15.43 -0.38
C ASP A 271 -3.12 15.12 0.51
N ALA A 272 -3.32 15.21 1.83
CA ALA A 272 -2.28 14.83 2.78
C ALA A 272 -1.87 13.34 2.64
N ARG A 273 -2.81 12.43 2.35
CA ARG A 273 -2.51 11.00 2.14
C ARG A 273 -1.71 10.77 0.86
N LEU A 274 -2.05 11.45 -0.23
CA LEU A 274 -1.27 11.39 -1.48
C LEU A 274 0.16 11.92 -1.29
N SER A 275 0.35 12.91 -0.43
CA SER A 275 1.69 13.38 -0.07
C SER A 275 2.46 12.35 0.75
N TRP A 276 1.79 11.61 1.65
CA TRP A 276 2.41 10.54 2.42
C TRP A 276 2.80 9.34 1.56
N HIS A 277 2.03 9.02 0.53
CA HIS A 277 2.40 7.99 -0.45
C HIS A 277 3.84 8.20 -0.94
N CYS A 278 4.12 9.33 -1.60
CA CYS A 278 5.47 9.62 -2.10
C CYS A 278 6.52 9.72 -0.96
N HIS A 279 6.13 10.22 0.23
CA HIS A 279 7.04 10.33 1.37
C HIS A 279 7.53 8.98 1.87
N PHE A 280 6.66 7.96 1.92
CA PHE A 280 7.05 6.63 2.38
C PHE A 280 7.84 5.89 1.31
N MET A 281 7.44 5.98 0.04
CA MET A 281 8.22 5.41 -1.07
C MET A 281 9.65 5.98 -1.10
N GLN A 282 9.80 7.30 -0.91
CA GLN A 282 11.12 7.93 -0.84
C GLN A 282 12.01 7.36 0.26
N LYS A 283 11.46 6.84 1.37
CA LYS A 283 12.28 6.24 2.43
C LYS A 283 12.95 4.96 1.95
N LEU A 284 12.23 4.11 1.25
CA LEU A 284 12.77 2.88 0.67
C LEU A 284 13.78 3.19 -0.43
N GLU A 285 13.49 4.18 -1.30
CA GLU A 285 14.43 4.66 -2.32
C GLU A 285 15.76 5.14 -1.71
N ASP A 286 15.69 5.94 -0.62
CA ASP A 286 16.87 6.45 0.08
C ASP A 286 17.63 5.37 0.86
N GLU A 287 16.95 4.29 1.25
CA GLU A 287 17.50 3.25 2.13
C GLU A 287 16.85 1.86 1.90
N PRO A 288 17.22 1.14 0.82
CA PRO A 288 16.61 -0.15 0.47
C PRO A 288 16.66 -1.21 1.58
N ARG A 289 17.65 -1.15 2.48
CA ARG A 289 17.78 -2.12 3.60
C ARG A 289 16.58 -2.13 4.56
N ILE A 290 15.74 -1.08 4.59
CA ILE A 290 14.54 -1.06 5.46
C ILE A 290 13.51 -2.16 5.11
N GLU A 291 13.62 -2.80 3.98
CA GLU A 291 12.87 -4.01 3.64
C GLU A 291 13.26 -5.21 4.51
N PHE A 292 14.53 -5.27 4.92
CA PHE A 292 15.12 -6.45 5.58
C PHE A 292 15.50 -6.20 7.02
N GLU A 293 15.87 -4.98 7.38
CA GLU A 293 16.49 -4.58 8.62
C GLU A 293 15.73 -3.47 9.34
N ASN A 294 15.90 -3.37 10.65
CA ASN A 294 15.32 -2.27 11.41
C ASN A 294 15.84 -0.92 10.89
N MET A 295 14.91 0.03 10.67
CA MET A 295 15.29 1.40 10.26
C MET A 295 16.25 2.04 11.27
N SER A 296 15.99 1.84 12.58
CA SER A 296 16.93 2.16 13.65
C SER A 296 17.55 0.88 14.18
N ARG A 297 18.86 0.73 13.99
CA ARG A 297 19.64 -0.44 14.39
C ARG A 297 19.65 -0.65 15.92
N SER A 298 19.30 0.36 16.70
CA SER A 298 19.17 0.24 18.15
C SER A 298 18.10 -0.76 18.61
N TYR A 299 17.23 -1.22 17.70
CA TYR A 299 16.21 -2.22 18.00
C TYR A 299 16.56 -3.62 17.50
N ASP A 300 17.75 -3.82 16.96
CA ASP A 300 18.24 -5.15 16.57
C ASP A 300 18.39 -6.05 17.80
N GLY A 301 18.00 -7.32 17.67
CA GLY A 301 18.01 -8.29 18.77
C GLY A 301 16.87 -8.14 19.78
N LEU A 302 15.99 -7.14 19.63
CA LEU A 302 14.93 -6.88 20.61
C LEU A 302 13.83 -7.97 20.63
N ARG A 303 13.51 -8.56 19.47
CA ARG A 303 12.39 -9.50 19.31
C ARG A 303 12.74 -10.77 18.55
N GLU A 304 13.94 -10.85 17.99
CA GLU A 304 14.34 -11.90 17.05
C GLU A 304 14.40 -13.26 17.75
N SER A 305 14.84 -13.31 19.02
CA SER A 305 14.92 -14.54 19.83
C SER A 305 13.60 -14.99 20.43
N ASP A 306 12.59 -14.09 20.51
CA ASP A 306 11.35 -14.32 21.25
C ASP A 306 10.17 -14.66 20.34
N PHE A 307 10.44 -15.03 19.07
CA PHE A 307 9.38 -15.30 18.10
C PHE A 307 8.57 -16.55 18.45
N SER A 308 7.26 -16.40 18.59
CA SER A 308 6.32 -17.51 18.82
C SER A 308 5.56 -17.83 17.55
N GLN A 309 5.80 -19.03 17.00
CA GLN A 309 5.10 -19.52 15.81
C GLN A 309 3.60 -19.67 16.08
N GLU A 310 3.21 -20.20 17.23
CA GLU A 310 1.80 -20.35 17.64
C GLU A 310 1.06 -19.01 17.64
N ARG A 311 1.63 -17.96 18.24
CA ARG A 311 1.04 -16.63 18.26
C ARG A 311 0.94 -16.02 16.87
N PHE A 312 1.95 -16.25 16.04
CA PHE A 312 1.95 -15.78 14.66
C PHE A 312 0.85 -16.46 13.85
N GLU A 313 0.71 -17.78 13.93
CA GLU A 313 -0.32 -18.53 13.22
C GLU A 313 -1.74 -18.14 13.66
N ALA A 314 -1.98 -18.05 14.98
CA ALA A 314 -3.25 -17.59 15.51
C ALA A 314 -3.62 -16.19 15.01
N TRP A 315 -2.65 -15.28 14.94
CA TRP A 315 -2.85 -13.95 14.39
C TRP A 315 -3.14 -14.01 12.87
N CYS A 316 -2.42 -14.83 12.11
CA CYS A 316 -2.60 -14.98 10.66
C CYS A 316 -4.02 -15.46 10.29
N VAL A 317 -4.59 -16.36 11.09
CA VAL A 317 -5.93 -16.89 10.79
C VAL A 317 -7.08 -16.12 11.45
N GLY A 318 -6.76 -15.12 12.29
CA GLY A 318 -7.77 -14.36 13.04
C GLY A 318 -8.42 -15.21 14.12
N HIS A 319 -7.60 -15.81 15.02
CA HIS A 319 -7.98 -16.67 16.12
C HIS A 319 -7.25 -16.32 17.41
N THR A 320 -7.20 -15.01 17.71
CA THR A 320 -6.42 -14.45 18.82
C THR A 320 -7.22 -14.27 20.11
N GLY A 321 -8.54 -14.39 20.05
CA GLY A 321 -9.44 -14.06 21.15
C GLY A 321 -9.69 -12.53 21.31
N TYR A 322 -9.25 -11.74 20.34
CA TYR A 322 -9.50 -10.30 20.26
C TYR A 322 -10.37 -9.99 19.04
N PRO A 323 -11.69 -9.79 19.21
CA PRO A 323 -12.65 -9.73 18.11
C PRO A 323 -12.33 -8.79 16.99
N MET A 324 -11.82 -7.58 17.28
CA MET A 324 -11.45 -6.61 16.23
C MET A 324 -10.20 -7.04 15.46
N ILE A 325 -9.23 -7.70 16.11
CA ILE A 325 -8.05 -8.26 15.43
C ILE A 325 -8.48 -9.39 14.50
N ASP A 326 -9.30 -10.31 15.03
CA ASP A 326 -9.74 -11.50 14.32
C ASP A 326 -10.63 -11.14 13.13
N ALA A 327 -11.57 -10.24 13.31
CA ALA A 327 -12.40 -9.71 12.23
C ALA A 327 -11.56 -9.03 11.13
N CYS A 328 -10.58 -8.21 11.51
CA CYS A 328 -9.71 -7.55 10.53
C CYS A 328 -8.86 -8.55 9.73
N MET A 329 -8.29 -9.58 10.37
CA MET A 329 -7.51 -10.60 9.66
C MET A 329 -8.38 -11.45 8.73
N ARG A 330 -9.58 -11.85 9.18
CA ARG A 330 -10.53 -12.61 8.36
C ARG A 330 -11.05 -11.77 7.18
N ALA A 331 -11.41 -10.51 7.39
CA ALA A 331 -11.79 -9.58 6.33
C ALA A 331 -10.67 -9.38 5.30
N LEU A 332 -9.43 -9.22 5.77
CA LEU A 332 -8.28 -9.08 4.89
C LEU A 332 -8.04 -10.32 4.03
N ARG A 333 -8.12 -11.51 4.62
CA ARG A 333 -7.98 -12.78 3.90
C ARG A 333 -9.10 -12.98 2.87
N GLN A 334 -10.30 -12.50 3.16
CA GLN A 334 -11.45 -12.61 2.26
C GLN A 334 -11.45 -11.59 1.13
N HIS A 335 -11.00 -10.36 1.38
CA HIS A 335 -11.20 -9.23 0.47
C HIS A 335 -9.91 -8.56 -0.04
N SER A 336 -8.75 -8.92 0.50
CA SER A 336 -7.44 -8.33 0.19
C SER A 336 -7.34 -6.82 0.48
N TRP A 337 -8.26 -6.27 1.29
CA TRP A 337 -8.27 -4.86 1.64
C TRP A 337 -8.89 -4.60 3.01
N ILE A 338 -8.28 -3.74 3.80
CA ILE A 338 -8.83 -3.10 5.00
C ILE A 338 -8.31 -1.66 5.09
N ASN A 339 -8.99 -0.82 5.86
CA ASN A 339 -8.61 0.58 6.04
C ASN A 339 -7.34 0.76 6.88
N PHE A 340 -6.68 1.91 6.71
CA PHE A 340 -5.36 2.19 7.31
C PHE A 340 -5.30 2.02 8.83
N ARG A 341 -6.33 2.48 9.57
CA ARG A 341 -6.34 2.37 11.04
C ARG A 341 -6.30 0.90 11.49
N MET A 342 -7.01 0.04 10.82
CA MET A 342 -7.03 -1.39 11.13
C MET A 342 -5.69 -2.04 10.76
N ARG A 343 -5.06 -1.68 9.63
CA ARG A 343 -3.70 -2.12 9.29
C ARG A 343 -2.70 -1.75 10.39
N ALA A 344 -2.75 -0.50 10.86
CA ALA A 344 -1.88 -0.02 11.93
C ALA A 344 -2.10 -0.78 13.25
N MET A 345 -3.35 -1.11 13.57
CA MET A 345 -3.71 -1.91 14.74
C MET A 345 -3.18 -3.34 14.62
N LEU A 346 -3.34 -4.00 13.47
CA LEU A 346 -2.84 -5.37 13.25
C LEU A 346 -1.33 -5.46 13.48
N VAL A 347 -0.55 -4.55 12.90
CA VAL A 347 0.91 -4.49 13.10
C VAL A 347 1.27 -4.14 14.54
N SER A 348 0.57 -3.20 15.15
CA SER A 348 0.78 -2.86 16.55
C SER A 348 0.50 -4.05 17.47
N PHE A 349 -0.55 -4.81 17.21
CA PHE A 349 -0.91 -5.97 18.03
C PHE A 349 0.15 -7.08 17.89
N SER A 350 0.52 -7.46 16.67
CA SER A 350 1.56 -8.48 16.45
C SER A 350 2.90 -8.10 17.09
N SER A 351 3.28 -6.82 17.01
CA SER A 351 4.59 -6.37 17.48
C SER A 351 4.67 -6.06 18.98
N TYR A 352 3.57 -5.65 19.61
CA TYR A 352 3.59 -5.27 21.04
C TYR A 352 2.88 -6.28 21.92
N HIS A 353 1.69 -6.78 21.54
CA HIS A 353 0.96 -7.73 22.38
C HIS A 353 1.51 -9.14 22.21
N LEU A 354 1.75 -9.56 20.96
CA LEU A 354 2.32 -10.89 20.69
C LEU A 354 3.85 -10.90 20.74
N TRP A 355 4.49 -9.73 20.80
CA TRP A 355 5.94 -9.53 20.84
C TRP A 355 6.69 -10.17 19.66
N LEU A 356 6.05 -10.19 18.48
CA LEU A 356 6.66 -10.74 17.27
C LEU A 356 7.58 -9.73 16.60
N HIS A 357 8.69 -10.22 16.02
CA HIS A 357 9.49 -9.42 15.10
C HIS A 357 8.65 -9.02 13.88
N TRP A 358 8.77 -7.78 13.43
CA TRP A 358 7.88 -7.19 12.43
C TRP A 358 7.91 -7.86 11.05
N ARG A 359 9.04 -8.49 10.66
CA ARG A 359 9.29 -8.88 9.26
C ARG A 359 8.37 -10.01 8.78
N GLN A 360 8.18 -11.07 9.56
CA GLN A 360 7.26 -12.16 9.17
C GLN A 360 5.81 -11.68 9.09
N PRO A 361 5.25 -10.95 10.08
CA PRO A 361 3.95 -10.30 9.93
C PRO A 361 3.86 -9.37 8.71
N ALA A 362 4.93 -8.64 8.38
CA ALA A 362 4.96 -7.77 7.20
C ALA A 362 4.80 -8.56 5.91
N ILE A 363 5.56 -9.64 5.72
CA ILE A 363 5.48 -10.49 4.53
C ILE A 363 4.08 -11.11 4.41
N TYR A 364 3.52 -11.63 5.51
CA TYR A 364 2.17 -12.16 5.52
C TYR A 364 1.13 -11.12 5.09
N LEU A 365 1.21 -9.89 5.62
CA LEU A 365 0.32 -8.81 5.24
C LEU A 365 0.53 -8.35 3.79
N ALA A 366 1.79 -8.30 3.31
CA ALA A 366 2.11 -7.97 1.92
C ALA A 366 1.39 -8.89 0.94
N LYS A 367 1.43 -10.20 1.21
CA LYS A 367 0.73 -11.22 0.44
C LYS A 367 -0.79 -11.02 0.40
N HIS A 368 -1.39 -10.48 1.46
CA HIS A 368 -2.84 -10.29 1.55
C HIS A 368 -3.31 -8.88 1.17
N PHE A 369 -2.42 -7.90 1.03
CA PHE A 369 -2.80 -6.56 0.58
C PHE A 369 -2.72 -6.45 -0.94
N LEU A 370 -3.87 -6.37 -1.62
CA LEU A 370 -3.95 -6.14 -3.07
C LEU A 370 -3.15 -4.89 -3.52
N ASP A 371 -3.02 -3.93 -2.61
CA ASP A 371 -2.30 -2.67 -2.76
C ASP A 371 -0.90 -2.71 -2.14
N PHE A 372 -0.23 -3.87 -2.17
CA PHE A 372 1.13 -3.99 -1.64
C PHE A 372 2.11 -3.10 -2.40
N GLU A 373 2.57 -2.04 -1.73
CA GLU A 373 3.59 -1.12 -2.22
C GLU A 373 4.78 -1.13 -1.25
N PRO A 374 5.92 -1.72 -1.64
CA PRO A 374 7.05 -1.98 -0.73
C PRO A 374 7.50 -0.77 0.09
N GLY A 375 7.63 0.40 -0.56
CA GLY A 375 8.09 1.63 0.09
C GLY A 375 7.14 2.11 1.19
N ILE A 376 5.84 1.99 0.97
CA ILE A 376 4.82 2.33 1.96
C ILE A 376 4.76 1.23 3.02
N HIS A 377 4.68 -0.02 2.60
CA HIS A 377 4.45 -1.17 3.46
C HIS A 377 5.52 -1.32 4.53
N PHE A 378 6.78 -1.52 4.14
CA PHE A 378 7.87 -1.73 5.10
C PHE A 378 8.11 -0.51 5.99
N SER A 379 8.02 0.70 5.44
CA SER A 379 8.11 1.94 6.21
C SER A 379 7.01 2.07 7.27
N GLN A 380 5.76 1.70 6.92
CA GLN A 380 4.62 1.76 7.84
C GLN A 380 4.65 0.64 8.88
N VAL A 381 4.98 -0.58 8.49
CA VAL A 381 5.12 -1.69 9.42
C VAL A 381 6.16 -1.37 10.49
N GLN A 382 7.33 -0.88 10.11
CA GLN A 382 8.37 -0.48 11.06
C GLN A 382 7.94 0.69 11.94
N MET A 383 7.17 1.63 11.42
CA MET A 383 6.61 2.72 12.22
C MET A 383 5.64 2.22 13.28
N GLN A 384 4.77 1.27 12.93
CA GLN A 384 3.78 0.72 13.85
C GLN A 384 4.39 -0.28 14.84
N SER A 385 5.46 -0.98 14.48
CA SER A 385 6.22 -1.88 15.37
C SER A 385 7.18 -1.16 16.31
N GLY A 386 7.41 0.16 16.08
CA GLY A 386 8.26 1.00 16.94
C GLY A 386 9.75 0.88 16.68
N THR A 387 10.18 0.32 15.55
CA THR A 387 11.60 0.10 15.19
C THR A 387 12.23 1.26 14.41
N THR A 388 11.51 2.35 14.17
CA THR A 388 12.04 3.53 13.48
C THR A 388 12.85 4.47 14.39
N GLY A 389 12.68 4.39 15.71
CA GLY A 389 13.35 5.26 16.68
C GLY A 389 12.85 6.71 16.74
N ILE A 390 12.12 7.18 15.73
CA ILE A 390 11.75 8.60 15.57
C ILE A 390 10.26 8.89 15.78
N ASN A 391 9.41 7.89 15.73
CA ASN A 391 7.98 8.04 15.92
C ASN A 391 7.58 7.86 17.39
N THR A 392 6.49 8.50 17.80
CA THR A 392 5.87 8.21 19.09
C THR A 392 5.39 6.76 19.08
N VAL A 393 5.72 6.00 20.12
CA VAL A 393 5.23 4.63 20.29
C VAL A 393 3.73 4.68 20.50
N ARG A 394 2.99 4.02 19.63
CA ARG A 394 1.53 3.92 19.66
C ARG A 394 1.14 2.47 19.76
N ILE A 395 0.79 2.03 20.94
CA ILE A 395 0.27 0.68 21.17
C ILE A 395 -1.26 0.77 21.11
N TYR A 396 -1.84 0.20 20.04
CA TYR A 396 -3.30 0.20 19.88
C TYR A 396 -3.92 -0.82 20.84
N SER A 397 -4.90 -0.39 21.63
CA SER A 397 -5.72 -1.29 22.43
C SER A 397 -6.81 -1.89 21.56
N PRO A 398 -6.84 -3.22 21.31
CA PRO A 398 -7.89 -3.84 20.51
C PRO A 398 -9.28 -3.61 21.12
N ILE A 399 -9.38 -3.65 22.46
CA ILE A 399 -10.59 -3.37 23.23
C ILE A 399 -11.12 -1.96 22.94
N LYS A 400 -10.24 -0.94 22.98
CA LYS A 400 -10.62 0.44 22.67
C LYS A 400 -11.03 0.60 21.19
N GLN A 401 -10.41 -0.14 20.27
CA GLN A 401 -10.80 -0.06 18.86
C GLN A 401 -12.22 -0.59 18.62
N VAL A 402 -12.67 -1.63 19.31
CA VAL A 402 -14.08 -2.06 19.26
C VAL A 402 -14.99 -0.91 19.69
N LYS A 403 -14.76 -0.35 20.87
CA LYS A 403 -15.59 0.73 21.44
C LYS A 403 -15.66 1.98 20.57
N ASP A 404 -14.53 2.36 19.94
CA ASP A 404 -14.41 3.61 19.17
C ASP A 404 -14.82 3.45 17.69
N GLN A 405 -14.64 2.26 17.09
CA GLN A 405 -14.70 2.09 15.63
C GLN A 405 -15.80 1.13 15.15
N ASP A 406 -16.30 0.26 16.04
CA ASP A 406 -17.39 -0.68 15.77
C ASP A 406 -18.20 -0.97 17.05
N PRO A 407 -18.81 0.08 17.68
CA PRO A 407 -19.49 -0.07 18.98
C PRO A 407 -20.71 -0.99 18.95
N ARG A 408 -21.32 -1.23 17.77
CA ARG A 408 -22.45 -2.13 17.57
C ARG A 408 -22.01 -3.52 17.06
N GLY A 409 -20.71 -3.72 16.83
CA GLY A 409 -20.16 -4.98 16.37
C GLY A 409 -20.58 -5.39 14.95
N GLU A 410 -20.98 -4.44 14.11
CA GLU A 410 -21.43 -4.73 12.74
C GLU A 410 -20.33 -5.42 11.93
N PHE A 411 -19.14 -4.85 11.94
CA PHE A 411 -17.98 -5.43 11.26
C PHE A 411 -17.50 -6.71 11.96
N ILE A 412 -17.44 -6.71 13.29
CA ILE A 412 -16.99 -7.89 14.04
C ILE A 412 -17.91 -9.08 13.76
N LYS A 413 -19.24 -8.93 13.91
CA LYS A 413 -20.21 -10.01 13.71
C LYS A 413 -20.25 -10.50 12.26
N GLN A 414 -19.94 -9.66 11.30
CA GLN A 414 -19.84 -10.05 9.88
C GLN A 414 -18.67 -11.02 9.63
N TYR A 415 -17.51 -10.80 10.23
CA TYR A 415 -16.30 -11.60 9.96
C TYR A 415 -15.98 -12.61 11.06
N VAL A 416 -16.65 -12.52 12.20
CA VAL A 416 -16.56 -13.46 13.33
C VAL A 416 -17.98 -13.90 13.68
N PRO A 417 -18.62 -14.70 12.81
CA PRO A 417 -20.03 -15.08 12.96
C PRO A 417 -20.33 -15.82 14.26
N GLU A 418 -19.34 -16.51 14.86
CA GLU A 418 -19.47 -17.13 16.17
C GLU A 418 -19.80 -16.15 17.30
N LEU A 419 -19.53 -14.84 17.10
CA LEU A 419 -19.89 -13.77 18.03
C LEU A 419 -21.24 -13.09 17.71
N ALA A 420 -22.00 -13.58 16.73
CA ALA A 420 -23.23 -12.93 16.28
C ALA A 420 -24.26 -12.74 17.40
N GLY A 421 -24.40 -13.72 18.30
CA GLY A 421 -25.31 -13.68 19.43
C GLY A 421 -24.76 -12.95 20.67
N VAL A 422 -23.49 -12.54 20.65
CA VAL A 422 -22.87 -11.85 21.79
C VAL A 422 -23.40 -10.42 21.90
N PRO A 423 -23.89 -9.99 23.05
CA PRO A 423 -24.31 -8.59 23.26
C PRO A 423 -23.18 -7.59 23.04
N ASP A 424 -23.49 -6.43 22.43
CA ASP A 424 -22.50 -5.43 22.04
C ASP A 424 -21.58 -4.99 23.19
N LYS A 425 -22.10 -4.92 24.42
CA LYS A 425 -21.32 -4.59 25.63
C LYS A 425 -20.17 -5.54 25.92
N HIS A 426 -20.27 -6.81 25.46
CA HIS A 426 -19.27 -7.84 25.68
C HIS A 426 -18.31 -8.03 24.49
N LEU A 427 -18.63 -7.53 23.30
CA LEU A 427 -17.77 -7.65 22.12
C LEU A 427 -16.33 -7.15 22.32
N PRO A 428 -16.05 -6.11 23.12
CA PRO A 428 -14.65 -5.74 23.39
C PRO A 428 -13.84 -6.82 24.12
N GLU A 429 -14.48 -7.61 24.99
CA GLU A 429 -13.87 -8.60 25.89
C GLU A 429 -14.84 -9.77 26.15
N PRO A 430 -15.14 -10.61 25.14
CA PRO A 430 -16.16 -11.65 25.26
C PRO A 430 -15.82 -12.73 26.32
N HIS A 431 -14.53 -12.93 26.60
CA HIS A 431 -14.05 -13.85 27.64
C HIS A 431 -14.48 -13.43 29.06
N LYS A 432 -15.01 -12.22 29.23
CA LYS A 432 -15.55 -11.76 30.54
C LYS A 432 -17.04 -12.04 30.72
N MET A 433 -17.70 -12.67 29.76
CA MET A 433 -19.08 -13.12 29.94
C MET A 433 -19.18 -14.20 31.02
N SER A 434 -20.19 -14.09 31.86
CA SER A 434 -20.58 -15.17 32.77
C SER A 434 -21.04 -16.40 31.98
N ARG A 435 -21.08 -17.56 32.62
CA ARG A 435 -21.57 -18.80 31.97
C ARG A 435 -23.00 -18.64 31.44
N ASP A 436 -23.86 -17.94 32.19
CA ASP A 436 -25.23 -17.68 31.78
C ASP A 436 -25.30 -16.76 30.53
N GLU A 437 -24.49 -15.73 30.49
CA GLU A 437 -24.39 -14.87 29.30
C GLU A 437 -23.83 -15.61 28.08
N GLN A 438 -22.85 -16.50 28.27
CA GLN A 438 -22.33 -17.36 27.20
C GLN A 438 -23.41 -18.32 26.69
N ASN A 439 -24.17 -18.93 27.59
CA ASN A 439 -25.30 -19.81 27.22
C ASN A 439 -26.38 -19.05 26.46
N GLN A 440 -26.77 -17.84 26.91
CA GLN A 440 -27.77 -17.00 26.25
C GLN A 440 -27.33 -16.50 24.88
N SER A 441 -26.04 -16.21 24.73
CA SER A 441 -25.46 -15.77 23.45
C SER A 441 -25.21 -16.93 22.46
N GLY A 442 -25.24 -18.18 22.94
CA GLY A 442 -24.90 -19.34 22.12
C GLY A 442 -23.41 -19.42 21.75
N CYS A 443 -22.55 -18.69 22.47
CA CYS A 443 -21.11 -18.65 22.21
C CYS A 443 -20.31 -18.99 23.47
N TRP A 444 -19.64 -20.12 23.48
CA TRP A 444 -18.79 -20.57 24.56
C TRP A 444 -17.33 -20.21 24.28
N ILE A 445 -16.76 -19.38 25.13
CA ILE A 445 -15.36 -18.98 25.04
C ILE A 445 -14.47 -20.18 25.41
N GLY A 446 -13.42 -20.39 24.60
CA GLY A 446 -12.55 -21.57 24.66
C GLY A 446 -13.05 -22.76 23.82
N ARG A 447 -14.31 -22.72 23.30
CA ARG A 447 -14.87 -23.74 22.43
C ARG A 447 -15.29 -23.20 21.07
N ASP A 448 -16.20 -22.23 21.04
CA ASP A 448 -16.75 -21.65 19.80
C ASP A 448 -15.94 -20.44 19.35
N TYR A 449 -15.41 -19.66 20.29
CA TYR A 449 -14.49 -18.56 20.07
C TYR A 449 -13.32 -18.64 21.06
N PRO A 450 -12.06 -18.37 20.64
CA PRO A 450 -10.90 -18.60 21.50
C PRO A 450 -10.83 -17.68 22.72
N GLU A 451 -10.20 -18.18 23.77
CA GLU A 451 -9.69 -17.33 24.85
C GLU A 451 -8.63 -16.34 24.31
N PRO A 452 -8.45 -15.17 24.95
CA PRO A 452 -7.37 -14.27 24.59
C PRO A 452 -6.00 -14.92 24.69
N ILE A 453 -5.26 -14.98 23.56
CA ILE A 453 -3.94 -15.61 23.47
C ILE A 453 -2.87 -14.96 24.37
N VAL A 454 -3.09 -13.74 24.79
CA VAL A 454 -2.27 -13.00 25.77
C VAL A 454 -3.17 -12.10 26.61
N ASP A 455 -2.80 -11.84 27.86
CA ASP A 455 -3.45 -10.78 28.66
C ASP A 455 -3.07 -9.41 28.16
N HIS A 456 -4.06 -8.60 27.78
CA HIS A 456 -3.87 -7.28 27.15
C HIS A 456 -3.02 -6.33 28.02
N LEU A 457 -3.33 -6.23 29.31
CA LEU A 457 -2.66 -5.24 30.17
C LEU A 457 -1.23 -5.63 30.50
N THR A 458 -1.01 -6.89 30.75
CA THR A 458 0.34 -7.46 30.99
C THR A 458 1.21 -7.31 29.76
N ALA A 459 0.73 -7.72 28.58
CA ALA A 459 1.45 -7.57 27.31
C ALA A 459 1.76 -6.10 26.99
N TYR A 460 0.77 -5.19 27.17
CA TYR A 460 0.95 -3.76 26.97
C TYR A 460 2.05 -3.18 27.87
N ARG A 461 2.04 -3.50 29.18
CA ARG A 461 3.02 -3.01 30.15
C ARG A 461 4.41 -3.52 29.84
N ALA A 462 4.55 -4.82 29.58
CA ALA A 462 5.83 -5.44 29.22
C ALA A 462 6.42 -4.85 27.94
N ALA A 463 5.62 -4.70 26.88
CA ALA A 463 6.05 -4.11 25.63
C ALA A 463 6.49 -2.64 25.80
N LYS A 464 5.71 -1.86 26.56
CA LYS A 464 6.03 -0.46 26.87
C LYS A 464 7.37 -0.36 27.59
N GLU A 465 7.57 -1.15 28.65
CA GLU A 465 8.81 -1.18 29.41
C GLU A 465 10.03 -1.50 28.54
N ARG A 466 9.97 -2.60 27.77
CA ARG A 466 11.06 -3.05 26.88
C ARG A 466 11.42 -1.98 25.83
N ILE A 467 10.43 -1.39 25.16
CA ILE A 467 10.66 -0.34 24.15
C ILE A 467 11.26 0.92 24.76
N TYR A 468 10.75 1.36 25.92
CA TYR A 468 11.26 2.56 26.56
C TYR A 468 12.65 2.35 27.18
N ALA A 469 13.01 1.13 27.60
CA ALA A 469 14.36 0.80 28.00
C ALA A 469 15.36 1.06 26.88
N VAL A 470 15.10 0.60 25.65
CA VAL A 470 15.93 0.91 24.47
C VAL A 470 15.97 2.42 24.21
N ARG A 471 14.83 3.11 24.24
CA ARG A 471 14.75 4.55 23.93
C ARG A 471 15.50 5.45 24.91
N LYS A 472 15.72 5.01 26.15
CA LYS A 472 16.47 5.77 27.18
C LYS A 472 17.97 5.77 26.93
N GLN A 473 18.51 4.83 26.15
CA GLN A 473 19.94 4.72 25.87
C GLN A 473 20.44 5.94 25.06
N ALA A 474 21.65 6.40 25.36
CA ALA A 474 22.26 7.54 24.66
C ALA A 474 22.52 7.23 23.17
N SER A 475 23.00 6.02 22.88
CA SER A 475 23.22 5.52 21.51
C SER A 475 21.93 5.53 20.66
N THR A 476 20.79 5.13 21.26
CA THR A 476 19.49 5.17 20.57
C THR A 476 19.06 6.60 20.24
N ARG A 477 19.34 7.57 21.10
CA ARG A 477 19.02 8.97 20.83
C ARG A 477 19.88 9.55 19.68
N GLU A 478 21.14 9.15 19.61
CA GLU A 478 22.03 9.53 18.51
C GLU A 478 21.58 8.91 17.20
N GLU A 479 21.28 7.61 17.19
CA GLU A 479 20.72 6.91 16.03
C GLU A 479 19.41 7.54 15.56
N ALA A 480 18.50 7.89 16.49
CA ALA A 480 17.27 8.58 16.17
C ALA A 480 17.50 9.93 15.45
N ARG A 481 18.52 10.69 15.83
CA ARG A 481 18.90 11.94 15.13
C ARG A 481 19.36 11.64 13.68
N ARG A 482 20.13 10.56 13.47
CA ARG A 482 20.53 10.11 12.13
C ARG A 482 19.32 9.77 11.27
N VAL A 483 18.40 8.97 11.80
CA VAL A 483 17.16 8.58 11.12
C VAL A 483 16.29 9.80 10.80
N VAL A 484 16.16 10.75 11.74
CA VAL A 484 15.43 12.04 11.47
C VAL A 484 16.11 12.82 10.35
N LYS A 485 17.43 12.93 10.37
CA LYS A 485 18.18 13.64 9.33
C LYS A 485 17.95 13.04 7.94
N LYS A 486 17.89 11.71 7.85
CA LYS A 486 17.70 10.99 6.57
C LYS A 486 16.25 10.93 6.12
N HIS A 487 15.32 10.60 7.02
CA HIS A 487 13.93 10.24 6.68
C HIS A 487 12.85 11.20 7.22
N GLY A 488 13.21 12.12 8.10
CA GLY A 488 12.27 13.02 8.74
C GLY A 488 11.62 13.99 7.74
N SER A 489 10.32 14.26 7.93
CA SER A 489 9.65 15.30 7.16
C SER A 489 10.16 16.68 7.59
N ARG A 490 10.51 17.55 6.64
CA ARG A 490 10.90 18.95 6.87
C ARG A 490 9.65 19.84 7.00
N LYS A 491 8.76 19.50 7.93
CA LYS A 491 7.72 20.47 8.32
C LYS A 491 8.37 21.50 9.23
N GLY A 492 8.17 22.79 8.91
CA GLY A 492 8.59 23.90 9.78
C GLY A 492 8.01 23.71 11.19
N PRO A 493 8.56 24.41 12.21
CA PRO A 493 8.11 24.29 13.58
C PRO A 493 6.60 24.47 13.63
N THR A 494 5.89 23.46 14.12
CA THR A 494 4.46 23.53 14.42
C THR A 494 4.32 24.63 15.47
N GLN A 495 3.61 25.71 15.18
CA GLN A 495 3.21 26.66 16.20
C GLN A 495 2.54 25.86 17.33
N PRO A 496 2.93 26.06 18.60
CA PRO A 496 2.30 25.39 19.73
C PRO A 496 0.80 25.67 19.69
N SER A 497 0.00 24.62 19.78
CA SER A 497 -1.44 24.76 19.80
C SER A 497 -1.85 25.68 20.95
N ARG A 498 -2.74 26.63 20.71
CA ARG A 498 -3.31 27.58 21.69
C ARG A 498 -3.99 26.95 22.94
N ARG A 499 -3.93 25.62 23.09
CA ARG A 499 -4.60 24.88 24.20
C ARG A 499 -3.84 24.84 25.53
N THR A 500 -2.60 25.37 25.61
CA THR A 500 -1.79 25.33 26.86
C THR A 500 -1.74 26.68 27.60
N ARG A 501 -2.65 27.62 27.32
CA ARG A 501 -2.67 28.93 28.02
C ARG A 501 -3.89 29.17 28.92
N GLN A 502 -4.67 28.15 29.27
CA GLN A 502 -5.83 28.32 30.16
C GLN A 502 -5.77 27.55 31.49
N SER A 503 -4.56 27.19 31.97
CA SER A 503 -4.39 26.63 33.31
C SER A 503 -3.21 27.27 34.04
N ALA A 504 -3.21 28.61 34.11
CA ALA A 504 -2.37 29.37 35.03
C ALA A 504 -3.02 30.75 35.18
N SER A 505 -4.09 30.81 35.95
CA SER A 505 -4.59 31.95 36.70
C SER A 505 -5.58 31.47 37.77
#